data_eb9444ab4f876d8d52f6db82d4e6c53f
#
_entry.id   eb9444ab4f876d8d52f6db82d4e6c53f
#
_cell.length_a   1.000
_cell.length_b   1.000
_cell.length_c   1.000
_cell.angle_alpha   90.00
_cell.angle_beta   90.00
_cell.angle_gamma   90.00
#
_symmetry.space_group_name_H-M   'P 1'
#
loop_
_entity.id
_entity.type
_entity.pdbx_description
1 polymer ?
#
loop_
_entity_poly.entity_id
_entity_poly.type
_entity_poly.pdbx_seq_one_letter_code
_entity_poly.pdbx_strand_id
1 'polypeptide(L)'
;MPFYHSLGQLPKKRHTQFKKANGGGLYREEVMGLEGFSGIQSLLYHHFLPPRVKTVELLGETKPAYVDFGPIRHRAFKTADIPKGGDPVAARRILMGNNDVTLGLSRPTQSMDYFYRNSQAYECWYTHEGSGVLRSQFGVLEFKEGDYLVIPFGTTWQMELSGPEARFFVVETPSHIEPPRRYRNEYGQLLEHAPYNERDIRVPDKLDIHTDRGEFEVRVKVRDTISRHILDHHPHDVVGWDGFLYPWIFSIHDFEPRVGLLHMPPPTHQTFQGRNFVLCSFVPRLYDFHPDAIPAPYNHSNVQSDEVIYYAEGNFMSRKSIDRCDITLHPFGLPHGPQPGATEASIGKTRTDELAVMVDTFHPLNLTADALELEKPGYQDTWMADDGEGSFFTAG
;
A
#
# COMPACT_ATOMS: atom_id res chain seq x y z
N MET A 1 -0.78 9.94 -8.55
CA MET A 1 -1.72 10.84 -7.83
C MET A 1 -3.08 10.79 -8.51
N PRO A 2 -4.19 10.82 -7.76
CA PRO A 2 -5.51 10.66 -8.39
C PRO A 2 -5.90 11.86 -9.27
N PHE A 3 -5.91 13.08 -8.75
CA PHE A 3 -6.30 14.30 -9.46
C PHE A 3 -5.81 15.54 -8.72
N TYR A 4 -5.98 16.73 -9.33
CA TYR A 4 -5.75 17.99 -8.64
C TYR A 4 -6.83 18.22 -7.58
N HIS A 5 -6.39 18.65 -6.39
CA HIS A 5 -7.30 18.97 -5.29
C HIS A 5 -6.86 20.25 -4.58
N SER A 6 -7.79 20.90 -3.89
CA SER A 6 -7.52 22.07 -3.06
C SER A 6 -8.42 22.07 -1.83
N LEU A 7 -7.89 22.52 -0.71
CA LEU A 7 -8.63 22.57 0.55
C LEU A 7 -8.23 23.80 1.39
N GLY A 8 -9.18 24.36 2.10
CA GLY A 8 -8.95 25.49 3.02
C GLY A 8 -8.83 26.85 2.33
N GLN A 9 -8.05 27.75 2.94
CA GLN A 9 -7.92 29.14 2.49
C GLN A 9 -6.70 29.31 1.60
N LEU A 10 -6.91 29.84 0.39
CA LEU A 10 -5.87 30.07 -0.61
C LEU A 10 -5.86 31.52 -1.08
N PRO A 11 -4.68 32.09 -1.36
CA PRO A 11 -4.60 33.39 -2.03
C PRO A 11 -5.05 33.23 -3.49
N LYS A 12 -5.58 34.29 -4.07
CA LYS A 12 -6.02 34.29 -5.47
C LYS A 12 -4.88 33.93 -6.45
N LYS A 13 -3.65 34.29 -6.12
CA LYS A 13 -2.46 33.98 -6.90
C LYS A 13 -1.38 33.37 -6.00
N ARG A 14 -0.66 32.40 -6.54
CA ARG A 14 0.52 31.82 -5.90
C ARG A 14 1.64 32.86 -5.75
N HIS A 15 2.47 32.69 -4.72
CA HIS A 15 3.62 33.54 -4.41
C HIS A 15 3.26 35.02 -4.23
N THR A 16 2.07 35.30 -3.66
CA THR A 16 1.62 36.66 -3.30
C THR A 16 1.47 36.79 -1.81
N GLN A 17 1.38 38.03 -1.31
CA GLN A 17 1.17 38.29 0.12
C GLN A 17 -0.17 37.70 0.58
N PHE A 18 -0.11 36.62 1.32
CA PHE A 18 -1.29 36.06 1.99
C PHE A 18 -1.32 36.49 3.45
N LYS A 19 -2.12 37.52 3.75
CA LYS A 19 -2.19 38.14 5.07
C LYS A 19 -3.15 37.39 5.98
N LYS A 20 -2.74 37.21 7.23
CA LYS A 20 -3.62 36.69 8.29
C LYS A 20 -4.74 37.70 8.63
N ALA A 21 -5.97 37.21 8.77
CA ALA A 21 -7.15 38.06 9.00
C ALA A 21 -7.06 38.95 10.27
N ASN A 22 -6.34 38.49 11.29
CA ASN A 22 -6.16 39.20 12.57
C ASN A 22 -5.00 40.20 12.58
N GLY A 23 -4.42 40.55 11.41
CA GLY A 23 -3.26 41.46 11.32
C GLY A 23 -1.93 40.86 11.78
N GLY A 24 -1.88 39.58 12.09
CA GLY A 24 -0.69 38.86 12.62
C GLY A 24 0.39 38.52 11.56
N GLY A 25 0.51 39.30 10.48
CA GLY A 25 1.52 39.08 9.44
C GLY A 25 1.04 38.18 8.30
N LEU A 26 1.98 37.44 7.69
CA LEU A 26 1.70 36.55 6.54
C LEU A 26 1.62 35.09 6.97
N TYR A 27 0.75 34.36 6.28
CA TYR A 27 0.91 32.90 6.21
C TYR A 27 2.22 32.55 5.46
N ARG A 28 2.80 31.41 5.78
CA ARG A 28 4.09 30.96 5.21
C ARG A 28 3.84 29.91 4.16
N GLU A 29 4.28 30.20 2.94
CA GLU A 29 4.13 29.32 1.81
C GLU A 29 5.24 28.25 1.81
N GLU A 30 4.84 26.98 1.59
CA GLU A 30 5.73 25.85 1.37
C GLU A 30 5.39 25.18 0.04
N VAL A 31 6.38 24.92 -0.80
CA VAL A 31 6.25 24.06 -1.98
C VAL A 31 6.74 22.68 -1.62
N MET A 32 5.85 21.71 -1.58
CA MET A 32 6.21 20.29 -1.46
C MET A 32 6.22 19.67 -2.85
N GLY A 33 7.39 19.32 -3.37
CA GLY A 33 7.58 18.73 -4.70
C GLY A 33 8.40 17.45 -4.66
N LEU A 34 8.04 16.47 -5.49
CA LEU A 34 8.74 15.17 -5.54
C LEU A 34 10.13 15.25 -6.17
N GLU A 35 10.28 16.06 -7.21
CA GLU A 35 11.50 16.15 -8.02
C GLU A 35 11.98 17.60 -8.06
N GLY A 36 12.34 18.13 -6.89
CA GLY A 36 12.66 19.53 -6.73
C GLY A 36 11.45 20.40 -7.08
N PHE A 37 11.58 21.27 -8.09
CA PHE A 37 10.50 22.13 -8.59
C PHE A 37 9.82 21.57 -9.84
N SER A 38 10.07 20.31 -10.16
CA SER A 38 9.47 19.59 -11.28
C SER A 38 8.55 18.48 -10.77
N GLY A 39 7.70 17.98 -11.65
CA GLY A 39 6.82 16.85 -11.37
C GLY A 39 5.64 17.20 -10.45
N ILE A 40 5.25 16.23 -9.65
CA ILE A 40 4.09 16.33 -8.74
C ILE A 40 4.45 17.20 -7.55
N GLN A 41 3.59 18.18 -7.25
CA GLN A 41 3.78 19.10 -6.13
C GLN A 41 2.45 19.55 -5.53
N SER A 42 2.52 20.11 -4.32
CA SER A 42 1.47 20.90 -3.69
C SER A 42 2.05 22.14 -3.01
N LEU A 43 1.26 23.22 -2.97
CA LEU A 43 1.56 24.42 -2.22
C LEU A 43 0.73 24.43 -0.95
N LEU A 44 1.40 24.64 0.19
CA LEU A 44 0.80 24.71 1.51
C LEU A 44 0.99 26.11 2.10
N TYR A 45 0.04 26.55 2.90
CA TYR A 45 0.09 27.84 3.59
C TYR A 45 -0.01 27.62 5.09
N HIS A 46 1.09 27.90 5.81
CA HIS A 46 1.28 27.60 7.23
C HIS A 46 1.05 28.81 8.14
N HIS A 47 0.59 28.57 9.35
CA HIS A 47 0.61 29.58 10.41
C HIS A 47 2.02 29.94 10.84
N PHE A 48 2.92 28.94 10.90
CA PHE A 48 4.30 29.08 11.35
C PHE A 48 5.27 28.95 10.21
N LEU A 49 6.53 29.24 10.47
CA LEU A 49 7.61 29.07 9.49
C LEU A 49 8.00 27.57 9.45
N PRO A 50 7.83 26.88 8.33
CA PRO A 50 8.01 25.41 8.24
C PRO A 50 9.37 24.87 8.73
N PRO A 51 10.53 25.53 8.49
CA PRO A 51 11.83 25.01 8.91
C PRO A 51 12.18 25.23 10.40
N ARG A 52 11.18 25.53 11.26
CA ARG A 52 11.42 25.76 12.70
C ARG A 52 11.55 24.44 13.45
N VAL A 53 12.77 23.96 13.62
CA VAL A 53 13.12 22.79 14.43
C VAL A 53 14.02 23.21 15.58
N LYS A 54 13.66 22.85 16.81
CA LYS A 54 14.45 23.15 18.02
C LYS A 54 15.65 22.22 18.19
N THR A 55 15.40 20.92 18.09
CA THR A 55 16.43 19.88 18.27
C THR A 55 16.24 18.74 17.28
N VAL A 56 17.34 18.10 16.95
CA VAL A 56 17.38 16.88 16.12
C VAL A 56 18.24 15.85 16.81
N GLU A 57 17.72 14.62 16.94
CA GLU A 57 18.40 13.50 17.57
C GLU A 57 18.21 12.23 16.71
N LEU A 58 19.28 11.48 16.48
CA LEU A 58 19.22 10.18 15.82
C LEU A 58 18.63 9.14 16.78
N LEU A 59 17.53 8.49 16.40
CA LEU A 59 16.93 7.41 17.19
C LEU A 59 17.47 6.02 16.82
N GLY A 60 17.81 5.79 15.55
CA GLY A 60 18.34 4.50 15.10
C GLY A 60 18.29 4.28 13.61
N GLU A 61 18.64 3.07 13.21
CA GLU A 61 18.57 2.59 11.83
C GLU A 61 17.26 1.87 11.57
N THR A 62 16.76 1.96 10.33
CA THR A 62 15.55 1.32 9.86
C THR A 62 15.80 0.50 8.59
N LYS A 63 17.06 0.29 8.22
CA LYS A 63 17.45 -0.50 7.05
C LYS A 63 16.98 -1.95 7.23
N PRO A 64 16.28 -2.52 6.24
CA PRO A 64 15.92 -3.93 6.30
C PRO A 64 17.17 -4.83 6.34
N ALA A 65 17.20 -5.77 7.28
CA ALA A 65 18.27 -6.75 7.39
C ALA A 65 17.90 -8.01 6.58
N TYR A 66 18.29 -8.03 5.32
CA TYR A 66 18.10 -9.20 4.47
C TYR A 66 19.12 -10.29 4.78
N VAL A 67 18.67 -11.55 4.68
CA VAL A 67 19.46 -12.74 4.99
C VAL A 67 19.56 -13.67 3.80
N ASP A 68 20.53 -14.59 3.81
CA ASP A 68 20.56 -15.68 2.84
C ASP A 68 19.41 -16.65 3.16
N PHE A 69 18.58 -16.91 2.15
CA PHE A 69 17.42 -17.77 2.26
C PHE A 69 17.52 -19.06 1.44
N GLY A 70 18.74 -19.39 0.94
CA GLY A 70 19.02 -20.60 0.18
C GLY A 70 18.42 -20.61 -1.22
N PRO A 71 18.13 -21.79 -1.79
CA PRO A 71 17.67 -21.90 -3.17
C PRO A 71 16.32 -21.24 -3.40
N ILE A 72 16.14 -20.71 -4.60
CA ILE A 72 14.87 -20.14 -5.06
C ILE A 72 13.81 -21.24 -5.13
N ARG A 73 12.68 -21.01 -4.50
CA ARG A 73 11.48 -21.87 -4.51
C ARG A 73 10.23 -21.06 -4.17
N HIS A 74 9.07 -21.62 -4.47
CA HIS A 74 7.79 -21.07 -3.99
C HIS A 74 7.72 -21.14 -2.46
N ARG A 75 7.24 -20.09 -1.83
CA ARG A 75 7.17 -19.97 -0.37
C ARG A 75 5.80 -19.49 0.06
N ALA A 76 5.39 -19.92 1.24
CA ALA A 76 4.25 -19.37 1.97
C ALA A 76 4.67 -19.00 3.38
N PHE A 77 4.07 -17.95 3.92
CA PHE A 77 4.38 -17.41 5.23
C PHE A 77 3.10 -17.31 6.06
N LYS A 78 3.12 -17.94 7.24
CA LYS A 78 1.99 -17.88 8.19
C LYS A 78 2.11 -16.61 9.02
N THR A 79 1.32 -15.59 8.68
CA THR A 79 1.44 -14.28 9.33
C THR A 79 0.29 -13.98 10.33
N ALA A 80 -0.67 -14.88 10.48
CA ALA A 80 -1.81 -14.69 11.39
C ALA A 80 -1.36 -14.36 12.83
N ASP A 81 -0.33 -15.03 13.31
CA ASP A 81 0.14 -14.98 14.69
C ASP A 81 1.33 -14.04 14.93
N ILE A 82 1.68 -13.17 13.96
CA ILE A 82 2.77 -12.21 14.19
C ILE A 82 2.48 -11.39 15.45
N PRO A 83 3.52 -11.06 16.25
CA PRO A 83 3.36 -10.28 17.46
C PRO A 83 2.64 -8.96 17.19
N LYS A 84 1.72 -8.60 18.09
CA LYS A 84 1.03 -7.32 18.11
C LYS A 84 1.55 -6.45 19.25
N GLY A 85 1.49 -5.14 19.07
CA GLY A 85 1.91 -4.17 20.09
C GLY A 85 2.41 -2.87 19.48
N GLY A 86 2.59 -1.86 20.31
CA GLY A 86 3.06 -0.54 19.88
C GLY A 86 2.07 0.21 18.99
N ASP A 87 2.55 1.31 18.42
CA ASP A 87 1.84 2.11 17.44
C ASP A 87 2.05 1.58 16.00
N PRO A 88 1.35 2.10 14.98
CA PRO A 88 1.45 1.61 13.60
C PRO A 88 2.87 1.56 13.03
N VAL A 89 3.73 2.53 13.34
CA VAL A 89 5.11 2.58 12.84
C VAL A 89 6.01 1.60 13.61
N ALA A 90 5.89 1.56 14.94
CA ALA A 90 6.69 0.69 15.81
C ALA A 90 6.34 -0.80 15.65
N ALA A 91 5.07 -1.11 15.35
CA ALA A 91 4.59 -2.47 15.11
C ALA A 91 4.98 -3.02 13.73
N ARG A 92 5.56 -2.20 12.85
CA ARG A 92 5.89 -2.60 11.47
C ARG A 92 7.02 -3.64 11.46
N ARG A 93 6.78 -4.76 10.80
CA ARG A 93 7.76 -5.80 10.50
C ARG A 93 7.92 -5.91 8.99
N ILE A 94 9.12 -5.65 8.51
CA ILE A 94 9.47 -5.82 7.10
C ILE A 94 9.78 -7.29 6.87
N LEU A 95 9.10 -7.92 5.92
CA LEU A 95 9.28 -9.33 5.60
C LEU A 95 10.17 -9.52 4.37
N MET A 96 10.00 -8.69 3.36
CA MET A 96 10.76 -8.82 2.12
C MET A 96 10.89 -7.47 1.41
N GLY A 97 11.85 -7.38 0.50
CA GLY A 97 12.02 -6.17 -0.30
C GLY A 97 13.23 -6.21 -1.23
N ASN A 98 13.29 -5.17 -2.04
CA ASN A 98 14.39 -4.87 -2.96
C ASN A 98 14.63 -3.34 -2.98
N ASN A 99 15.27 -2.82 -4.03
CA ASN A 99 15.52 -1.38 -4.17
C ASN A 99 14.28 -0.56 -4.56
N ASP A 100 13.20 -1.21 -5.00
CA ASP A 100 11.99 -0.55 -5.51
C ASP A 100 10.82 -0.61 -4.50
N VAL A 101 10.81 -1.63 -3.64
CA VAL A 101 9.69 -1.86 -2.72
C VAL A 101 10.13 -2.65 -1.50
N THR A 102 9.56 -2.33 -0.34
CA THR A 102 9.57 -3.19 0.84
C THR A 102 8.15 -3.55 1.23
N LEU A 103 7.94 -4.81 1.61
CA LEU A 103 6.67 -5.38 1.98
C LEU A 103 6.73 -5.84 3.44
N GLY A 104 5.73 -5.47 4.20
CA GLY A 104 5.67 -5.81 5.61
C GLY A 104 4.27 -5.80 6.17
N LEU A 105 4.18 -6.09 7.45
CA LEU A 105 2.94 -6.11 8.22
C LEU A 105 3.08 -5.21 9.44
N SER A 106 1.96 -4.64 9.88
CA SER A 106 1.89 -3.90 11.14
C SER A 106 0.66 -4.35 11.92
N ARG A 107 0.83 -4.70 13.21
CA ARG A 107 -0.26 -5.07 14.12
C ARG A 107 -0.24 -4.19 15.37
N PRO A 108 -0.58 -2.90 15.24
CA PRO A 108 -0.57 -1.97 16.34
C PRO A 108 -1.71 -2.25 17.34
N THR A 109 -1.44 -1.92 18.60
CA THR A 109 -2.42 -1.94 19.71
C THR A 109 -2.56 -0.58 20.39
N GLN A 110 -1.90 0.44 19.84
CA GLN A 110 -1.91 1.79 20.39
C GLN A 110 -1.97 2.80 19.24
N SER A 111 -2.63 3.91 19.48
CA SER A 111 -2.52 5.09 18.63
C SER A 111 -1.14 5.73 18.77
N MET A 112 -0.74 6.52 17.78
CA MET A 112 0.51 7.27 17.83
C MET A 112 0.40 8.45 18.80
N ASP A 113 1.45 8.69 19.58
CA ASP A 113 1.61 9.85 20.48
C ASP A 113 2.63 10.86 19.95
N TYR A 114 3.17 10.65 18.75
CA TYR A 114 4.09 11.50 18.00
C TYR A 114 3.63 11.61 16.55
N PHE A 115 4.22 12.55 15.80
CA PHE A 115 4.03 12.66 14.36
C PHE A 115 5.13 11.89 13.62
N TYR A 116 4.78 11.32 12.48
CA TYR A 116 5.74 10.61 11.64
C TYR A 116 5.80 11.23 10.24
N ARG A 117 7.00 11.19 9.65
CA ARG A 117 7.27 11.64 8.29
C ARG A 117 8.21 10.67 7.60
N ASN A 118 7.75 10.00 6.57
CA ASN A 118 8.63 9.25 5.68
C ASN A 118 9.11 10.16 4.55
N SER A 119 10.40 10.55 4.60
CA SER A 119 11.02 11.42 3.61
C SER A 119 11.78 10.65 2.52
N GLN A 120 11.79 9.31 2.59
CA GLN A 120 12.46 8.48 1.58
C GLN A 120 11.50 7.63 0.75
N ALA A 121 10.22 7.55 1.13
CA ALA A 121 9.28 6.68 0.46
C ALA A 121 7.83 7.16 0.51
N TYR A 122 7.04 6.74 -0.50
CA TYR A 122 5.60 6.60 -0.40
C TYR A 122 5.26 5.38 0.42
N GLU A 123 4.14 5.41 1.10
CA GLU A 123 3.60 4.27 1.83
C GLU A 123 2.18 3.99 1.36
N CYS A 124 1.86 2.71 1.15
CA CYS A 124 0.51 2.22 0.95
C CYS A 124 0.18 1.24 2.07
N TRP A 125 -0.79 1.58 2.90
CA TRP A 125 -1.25 0.77 4.02
C TRP A 125 -2.60 0.16 3.69
N TYR A 126 -2.63 -1.14 3.39
CA TYR A 126 -3.89 -1.86 3.27
C TYR A 126 -4.41 -2.22 4.66
N THR A 127 -5.57 -1.69 5.01
CA THR A 127 -6.23 -1.98 6.29
C THR A 127 -6.95 -3.31 6.20
N HIS A 128 -6.37 -4.36 6.75
CA HIS A 128 -7.04 -5.66 6.79
C HIS A 128 -8.03 -5.75 7.95
N GLU A 129 -7.68 -5.25 9.12
CA GLU A 129 -8.53 -5.25 10.32
C GLU A 129 -8.45 -3.89 11.00
N GLY A 130 -9.58 -3.46 11.57
CA GLY A 130 -9.66 -2.24 12.35
C GLY A 130 -10.04 -1.02 11.55
N SER A 131 -10.07 0.11 12.23
CA SER A 131 -10.43 1.43 11.70
C SER A 131 -9.76 2.53 12.49
N GLY A 132 -9.80 3.74 11.97
CA GLY A 132 -9.19 4.88 12.66
C GLY A 132 -9.22 6.15 11.84
N VAL A 133 -8.37 7.09 12.23
CA VAL A 133 -8.23 8.40 11.61
C VAL A 133 -6.75 8.65 11.30
N LEU A 134 -6.46 8.97 10.06
CA LEU A 134 -5.19 9.52 9.62
C LEU A 134 -5.29 11.03 9.62
N ARG A 135 -4.55 11.69 10.52
CA ARG A 135 -4.40 13.15 10.56
C ARG A 135 -3.09 13.54 9.89
N SER A 136 -3.12 14.58 9.09
CA SER A 136 -1.93 15.08 8.41
C SER A 136 -2.00 16.60 8.22
N GLN A 137 -0.90 17.20 7.81
CA GLN A 137 -0.88 18.61 7.40
C GLN A 137 -1.81 18.92 6.21
N PHE A 138 -2.28 17.91 5.51
CA PHE A 138 -3.23 18.04 4.39
C PHE A 138 -4.69 17.91 4.85
N GLY A 139 -4.94 17.47 6.09
CA GLY A 139 -6.27 17.27 6.66
C GLY A 139 -6.48 15.88 7.21
N VAL A 140 -7.74 15.50 7.34
CA VAL A 140 -8.20 14.30 8.04
C VAL A 140 -8.78 13.30 7.06
N LEU A 141 -8.44 12.03 7.24
CA LEU A 141 -8.98 10.90 6.49
C LEU A 141 -9.37 9.79 7.47
N GLU A 142 -10.64 9.42 7.48
CA GLU A 142 -11.12 8.25 8.22
C GLU A 142 -10.90 6.99 7.40
N PHE A 143 -10.37 5.93 8.03
CA PHE A 143 -10.13 4.64 7.39
C PHE A 143 -10.80 3.48 8.11
N LYS A 144 -11.06 2.43 7.36
CA LYS A 144 -11.69 1.19 7.82
C LYS A 144 -11.14 -0.02 7.07
N GLU A 145 -11.59 -1.19 7.45
CA GLU A 145 -11.29 -2.45 6.73
C GLU A 145 -11.51 -2.33 5.22
N GLY A 146 -10.58 -2.86 4.46
CA GLY A 146 -10.56 -2.82 3.00
C GLY A 146 -9.93 -1.56 2.40
N ASP A 147 -9.56 -0.57 3.20
CA ASP A 147 -8.99 0.69 2.71
C ASP A 147 -7.48 0.58 2.44
N TYR A 148 -7.06 1.12 1.30
CA TYR A 148 -5.68 1.47 1.00
C TYR A 148 -5.45 2.93 1.35
N LEU A 149 -4.62 3.20 2.35
CA LEU A 149 -4.17 4.56 2.67
C LEU A 149 -2.87 4.80 1.90
N VAL A 150 -2.87 5.73 0.97
CA VAL A 150 -1.66 6.11 0.22
C VAL A 150 -1.13 7.42 0.75
N ILE A 151 0.06 7.37 1.34
CA ILE A 151 0.70 8.49 2.04
C ILE A 151 1.96 8.90 1.27
N PRO A 152 1.99 10.11 0.67
CA PRO A 152 3.15 10.60 -0.10
C PRO A 152 4.38 10.89 0.75
N PHE A 153 5.54 10.96 0.09
CA PHE A 153 6.79 11.49 0.65
C PHE A 153 6.55 12.78 1.44
N GLY A 154 7.24 12.92 2.57
CA GLY A 154 7.28 14.16 3.32
C GLY A 154 5.99 14.55 4.01
N THR A 155 4.92 13.78 3.85
CA THR A 155 3.67 13.98 4.62
C THR A 155 3.96 13.77 6.09
N THR A 156 3.66 14.76 6.92
CA THR A 156 3.68 14.63 8.39
C THR A 156 2.31 14.17 8.84
N TRP A 157 2.25 13.01 9.47
CA TRP A 157 0.99 12.38 9.83
C TRP A 157 1.02 11.69 11.19
N GLN A 158 -0.16 11.46 11.73
CA GLN A 158 -0.40 10.70 12.94
C GLN A 158 -1.63 9.82 12.71
N MET A 159 -1.61 8.59 13.21
CA MET A 159 -2.71 7.65 13.10
C MET A 159 -3.32 7.35 14.47
N GLU A 160 -4.62 7.57 14.57
CA GLU A 160 -5.44 7.21 15.73
C GLU A 160 -6.25 5.97 15.42
N LEU A 161 -6.17 4.94 16.25
CA LEU A 161 -6.97 3.73 16.13
C LEU A 161 -8.32 3.91 16.83
N SER A 162 -9.42 3.50 16.20
CA SER A 162 -10.75 3.53 16.82
C SER A 162 -11.03 2.33 17.72
N GLY A 163 -10.23 1.29 17.62
CA GLY A 163 -10.34 0.05 18.39
C GLY A 163 -9.05 -0.32 19.12
N PRO A 164 -9.04 -1.46 19.82
CA PRO A 164 -7.90 -1.90 20.61
C PRO A 164 -6.72 -2.39 19.78
N GLU A 165 -6.92 -2.70 18.52
CA GLU A 165 -5.91 -3.19 17.59
C GLU A 165 -6.32 -2.95 16.14
N ALA A 166 -5.33 -3.02 15.25
CA ALA A 166 -5.52 -3.05 13.81
C ALA A 166 -4.49 -3.99 13.15
N ARG A 167 -4.71 -4.31 11.87
CA ARG A 167 -3.78 -5.06 11.05
C ARG A 167 -3.65 -4.39 9.69
N PHE A 168 -2.42 -4.18 9.29
CA PHE A 168 -2.09 -3.59 7.98
C PHE A 168 -1.10 -4.46 7.22
N PHE A 169 -1.32 -4.59 5.92
CA PHE A 169 -0.26 -4.95 4.97
C PHE A 169 0.32 -3.65 4.40
N VAL A 170 1.64 -3.50 4.47
CA VAL A 170 2.31 -2.23 4.18
C VAL A 170 3.27 -2.40 3.02
N VAL A 171 3.10 -1.56 2.01
CA VAL A 171 3.99 -1.41 0.86
C VAL A 171 4.68 -0.05 0.97
N GLU A 172 6.01 -0.04 1.00
CA GLU A 172 6.81 1.18 1.02
C GLU A 172 7.69 1.21 -0.25
N THR A 173 7.75 2.35 -0.93
CA THR A 173 8.46 2.48 -2.22
C THR A 173 9.14 3.84 -2.38
N PRO A 174 10.38 3.90 -2.91
CA PRO A 174 11.02 5.16 -3.27
C PRO A 174 10.48 5.77 -4.58
N SER A 175 9.28 5.38 -4.99
CA SER A 175 8.57 5.98 -6.13
C SER A 175 7.17 6.41 -5.72
N HIS A 176 6.52 7.26 -6.51
CA HIS A 176 5.13 7.58 -6.25
C HIS A 176 4.20 6.43 -6.62
N ILE A 177 3.09 6.32 -5.90
CA ILE A 177 2.01 5.35 -6.16
C ILE A 177 0.87 6.08 -6.87
N GLU A 178 0.42 5.53 -7.99
CA GLU A 178 -0.63 6.14 -8.82
C GLU A 178 -1.57 5.09 -9.43
N PRO A 179 -2.80 5.48 -9.82
CA PRO A 179 -3.61 4.69 -10.73
C PRO A 179 -2.86 4.41 -12.03
N PRO A 180 -2.97 3.21 -12.63
CA PRO A 180 -2.29 2.87 -13.88
C PRO A 180 -2.57 3.90 -14.99
N ARG A 181 -1.52 4.28 -15.73
CA ARG A 181 -1.65 5.28 -16.80
C ARG A 181 -2.67 4.88 -17.86
N ARG A 182 -2.82 3.59 -18.15
CA ARG A 182 -3.82 3.08 -19.10
C ARG A 182 -5.27 3.29 -18.65
N TYR A 183 -5.51 3.64 -17.38
CA TYR A 183 -6.84 3.99 -16.87
C TYR A 183 -7.19 5.47 -17.05
N ARG A 184 -6.29 6.25 -17.63
CA ARG A 184 -6.49 7.69 -17.82
C ARG A 184 -6.46 8.08 -19.29
N ASN A 185 -7.22 9.10 -19.62
CA ASN A 185 -7.09 9.80 -20.89
C ASN A 185 -5.93 10.82 -20.83
N GLU A 186 -5.68 11.51 -21.96
CA GLU A 186 -4.63 12.54 -22.08
C GLU A 186 -4.86 13.75 -21.16
N TYR A 187 -6.06 13.96 -20.66
CA TYR A 187 -6.43 15.03 -19.72
C TYR A 187 -6.29 14.63 -18.25
N GLY A 188 -5.89 13.38 -17.96
CA GLY A 188 -5.70 12.85 -16.63
C GLY A 188 -6.98 12.31 -15.97
N GLN A 189 -8.12 12.36 -16.64
CA GLN A 189 -9.38 11.81 -16.16
C GLN A 189 -9.38 10.29 -16.25
N LEU A 190 -9.90 9.60 -15.24
CA LEU A 190 -10.10 8.15 -15.29
C LEU A 190 -11.16 7.80 -16.34
N LEU A 191 -10.88 6.75 -17.11
CA LEU A 191 -11.72 6.27 -18.19
C LEU A 191 -12.97 5.57 -17.62
N GLU A 192 -14.14 5.71 -18.27
CA GLU A 192 -15.37 5.04 -17.85
C GLU A 192 -15.24 3.50 -17.75
N HIS A 193 -14.28 2.95 -18.44
CA HIS A 193 -14.01 1.52 -18.43
C HIS A 193 -12.85 1.12 -17.50
N ALA A 194 -12.31 2.05 -16.72
CA ALA A 194 -11.41 1.70 -15.62
C ALA A 194 -12.18 0.94 -14.52
N PRO A 195 -11.49 0.13 -13.69
CA PRO A 195 -12.15 -0.62 -12.63
C PRO A 195 -12.61 0.25 -11.45
N TYR A 196 -12.37 1.53 -11.48
CA TYR A 196 -12.80 2.55 -10.52
C TYR A 196 -12.66 3.95 -11.13
N ASN A 197 -13.22 4.95 -10.47
CA ASN A 197 -13.21 6.34 -10.94
C ASN A 197 -12.84 7.32 -9.80
N GLU A 198 -12.83 8.63 -10.10
CA GLU A 198 -12.42 9.66 -9.13
C GLU A 198 -13.32 9.71 -7.89
N ARG A 199 -14.59 9.32 -7.98
CA ARG A 199 -15.53 9.33 -6.84
C ARG A 199 -15.26 8.24 -5.83
N ASP A 200 -14.56 7.18 -6.23
CA ASP A 200 -14.18 6.06 -5.37
C ASP A 200 -12.94 6.39 -4.54
N ILE A 201 -12.25 7.50 -4.89
CA ILE A 201 -11.05 7.95 -4.21
C ILE A 201 -11.41 9.02 -3.19
N ARG A 202 -11.21 8.71 -1.92
CA ARG A 202 -11.41 9.65 -0.82
C ARG A 202 -10.16 10.49 -0.60
N VAL A 203 -10.36 11.80 -0.50
CA VAL A 203 -9.31 12.81 -0.30
C VAL A 203 -9.64 13.62 0.95
N PRO A 204 -8.67 14.32 1.57
CA PRO A 204 -8.99 15.21 2.69
C PRO A 204 -10.02 16.26 2.30
N ASP A 205 -11.10 16.34 3.05
CA ASP A 205 -12.19 17.31 2.89
C ASP A 205 -12.28 18.32 4.04
N LYS A 206 -11.52 18.08 5.11
CA LYS A 206 -11.47 18.90 6.30
C LYS A 206 -10.03 19.04 6.81
N LEU A 207 -9.62 20.28 7.05
CA LEU A 207 -8.38 20.60 7.75
C LEU A 207 -8.58 20.52 9.26
N ASP A 208 -7.55 20.00 9.96
CA ASP A 208 -7.43 20.04 11.41
C ASP A 208 -6.33 21.05 11.76
N ILE A 209 -6.71 22.32 11.86
CA ILE A 209 -5.77 23.43 11.94
C ILE A 209 -5.41 23.72 13.39
N HIS A 210 -4.14 23.60 13.70
CA HIS A 210 -3.57 23.90 15.01
C HIS A 210 -2.71 25.15 15.00
N THR A 211 -2.81 25.94 16.06
CA THR A 211 -1.98 27.15 16.27
C THR A 211 -1.21 27.08 17.60
N ASP A 212 -1.15 25.90 18.18
CA ASP A 212 -0.53 25.65 19.46
C ASP A 212 1.00 25.76 19.39
N ARG A 213 1.55 26.38 20.44
CA ARG A 213 2.99 26.44 20.70
C ARG A 213 3.34 25.42 21.78
N GLY A 214 4.46 24.75 21.60
CA GLY A 214 4.90 23.75 22.55
C GLY A 214 6.06 22.94 21.98
N GLU A 215 6.27 21.77 22.52
CA GLU A 215 7.23 20.81 21.98
C GLU A 215 6.46 19.65 21.34
N PHE A 216 6.62 19.52 20.03
CA PHE A 216 5.95 18.50 19.24
C PHE A 216 7.01 17.60 18.56
N GLU A 217 6.92 16.32 18.86
CA GLU A 217 7.85 15.33 18.31
C GLU A 217 7.40 14.90 16.92
N VAL A 218 8.29 15.04 15.93
CA VAL A 218 8.16 14.48 14.59
C VAL A 218 9.29 13.49 14.37
N ARG A 219 8.98 12.22 14.16
CA ARG A 219 9.97 11.20 13.78
C ARG A 219 10.09 11.19 12.27
N VAL A 220 11.28 11.49 11.78
CA VAL A 220 11.59 11.60 10.35
C VAL A 220 12.43 10.43 9.91
N LYS A 221 11.91 9.63 8.96
CA LYS A 221 12.63 8.54 8.32
C LYS A 221 13.27 9.03 7.02
N VAL A 222 14.60 8.89 6.92
CA VAL A 222 15.38 9.19 5.72
C VAL A 222 16.72 8.44 5.76
N ARG A 223 17.23 7.99 4.60
CA ARG A 223 18.49 7.24 4.47
C ARG A 223 18.55 6.00 5.38
N ASP A 224 17.44 5.30 5.50
CA ASP A 224 17.28 4.14 6.38
C ASP A 224 17.61 4.43 7.86
N THR A 225 17.46 5.68 8.27
CA THR A 225 17.55 6.10 9.67
C THR A 225 16.25 6.80 10.09
N ILE A 226 16.00 6.81 11.37
CA ILE A 226 14.92 7.59 11.97
C ILE A 226 15.49 8.60 12.95
N SER A 227 15.07 9.84 12.83
CA SER A 227 15.49 10.95 13.68
C SER A 227 14.30 11.59 14.35
N ARG A 228 14.46 11.98 15.62
CA ARG A 228 13.50 12.77 16.38
C ARG A 228 13.76 14.26 16.14
N HIS A 229 12.76 14.95 15.61
CA HIS A 229 12.76 16.40 15.45
C HIS A 229 11.76 16.99 16.42
N ILE A 230 12.17 17.93 17.25
CA ILE A 230 11.27 18.68 18.13
C ILE A 230 10.97 20.04 17.50
N LEU A 231 9.71 20.24 17.13
CA LEU A 231 9.21 21.51 16.63
C LEU A 231 8.71 22.38 17.80
N ASP A 232 8.71 23.71 17.63
CA ASP A 232 8.17 24.66 18.64
C ASP A 232 6.70 24.99 18.41
N HIS A 233 6.03 24.27 17.53
CA HIS A 233 4.63 24.43 17.16
C HIS A 233 4.06 23.11 16.65
N HIS A 234 2.74 23.00 16.68
CA HIS A 234 2.04 21.83 16.14
C HIS A 234 2.26 21.72 14.63
N PRO A 235 2.63 20.53 14.08
CA PRO A 235 2.97 20.38 12.66
C PRO A 235 1.77 20.45 11.70
N HIS A 236 0.53 20.32 12.19
CA HIS A 236 -0.68 20.46 11.37
C HIS A 236 -1.22 21.89 11.48
N ASP A 237 -0.45 22.86 11.03
CA ASP A 237 -0.74 24.29 11.09
C ASP A 237 -1.16 24.90 9.74
N VAL A 238 -1.42 24.05 8.74
CA VAL A 238 -1.78 24.44 7.39
C VAL A 238 -3.21 24.98 7.34
N VAL A 239 -3.38 26.19 6.82
CA VAL A 239 -4.71 26.84 6.65
C VAL A 239 -5.32 26.58 5.29
N GLY A 240 -4.54 26.11 4.34
CA GLY A 240 -4.99 25.73 3.01
C GLY A 240 -3.84 25.24 2.16
N TRP A 241 -4.18 24.46 1.17
CA TRP A 241 -3.24 23.90 0.20
C TRP A 241 -3.93 23.58 -1.13
N ASP A 242 -3.13 23.50 -2.20
CA ASP A 242 -3.59 23.03 -3.49
C ASP A 242 -2.49 22.22 -4.19
N GLY A 243 -2.87 21.26 -5.01
CA GLY A 243 -1.94 20.51 -5.84
C GLY A 243 -2.30 19.04 -6.04
N PHE A 244 -1.27 18.24 -6.29
CA PHE A 244 -1.39 16.80 -6.57
C PHE A 244 -0.72 15.92 -5.49
N LEU A 245 0.09 16.48 -4.61
CA LEU A 245 0.80 15.77 -3.56
C LEU A 245 0.02 15.87 -2.24
N TYR A 246 -0.75 14.84 -1.91
CA TYR A 246 -1.55 14.74 -0.70
C TYR A 246 -1.90 13.26 -0.42
N PRO A 247 -2.19 12.86 0.84
CA PRO A 247 -2.65 11.50 1.15
C PRO A 247 -4.07 11.28 0.65
N TRP A 248 -4.38 10.04 0.27
CA TRP A 248 -5.69 9.65 -0.21
C TRP A 248 -5.99 8.20 0.14
N ILE A 249 -7.27 7.83 0.09
CA ILE A 249 -7.75 6.48 0.40
C ILE A 249 -8.57 5.94 -0.76
N PHE A 250 -8.42 4.65 -1.02
CA PHE A 250 -9.26 3.88 -1.92
C PHE A 250 -9.67 2.58 -1.24
N SER A 251 -10.94 2.20 -1.33
CA SER A 251 -11.40 0.93 -0.78
C SER A 251 -11.24 -0.20 -1.79
N ILE A 252 -10.70 -1.35 -1.37
CA ILE A 252 -10.64 -2.55 -2.22
C ILE A 252 -12.03 -3.01 -2.66
N HIS A 253 -13.07 -2.68 -1.86
CA HIS A 253 -14.46 -3.03 -2.16
C HIS A 253 -15.09 -2.17 -3.25
N ASP A 254 -14.46 -1.04 -3.62
CA ASP A 254 -14.87 -0.19 -4.73
C ASP A 254 -14.10 -0.53 -6.02
N PHE A 255 -13.26 -1.58 -5.99
CA PHE A 255 -12.56 -2.07 -7.16
C PHE A 255 -13.45 -3.05 -7.94
N GLU A 256 -13.73 -2.75 -9.21
CA GLU A 256 -14.62 -3.54 -10.08
C GLU A 256 -13.87 -4.05 -11.31
N PRO A 257 -13.18 -5.22 -11.20
CA PRO A 257 -12.45 -5.78 -12.32
C PRO A 257 -13.41 -6.20 -13.42
N ARG A 258 -12.99 -6.07 -14.67
CA ARG A 258 -13.79 -6.49 -15.81
C ARG A 258 -13.90 -8.01 -15.87
N VAL A 259 -15.10 -8.44 -16.20
CA VAL A 259 -15.44 -9.82 -16.49
C VAL A 259 -16.10 -9.87 -17.88
N GLY A 260 -15.87 -10.91 -18.64
CA GLY A 260 -16.40 -11.02 -20.00
C GLY A 260 -16.71 -12.43 -20.44
N LEU A 261 -17.17 -12.55 -21.68
CA LEU A 261 -17.36 -13.84 -22.33
C LEU A 261 -16.03 -14.55 -22.54
N LEU A 262 -15.00 -13.79 -22.96
CA LEU A 262 -13.64 -14.30 -23.13
C LEU A 262 -12.81 -13.94 -21.91
N HIS A 263 -11.74 -14.70 -21.69
CA HIS A 263 -10.80 -14.50 -20.60
C HIS A 263 -10.26 -13.07 -20.55
N MET A 264 -10.39 -12.47 -19.37
CA MET A 264 -9.77 -11.19 -19.05
C MET A 264 -8.41 -11.45 -18.39
N PRO A 265 -7.30 -11.01 -19.01
CA PRO A 265 -5.97 -11.29 -18.48
C PRO A 265 -5.72 -10.61 -17.14
N PRO A 266 -4.78 -11.13 -16.32
CA PRO A 266 -4.51 -10.66 -14.96
C PRO A 266 -4.37 -9.15 -14.76
N PRO A 267 -3.87 -8.32 -15.73
CA PRO A 267 -3.86 -6.87 -15.59
C PRO A 267 -5.23 -6.23 -15.33
N THR A 268 -6.35 -6.95 -15.52
CA THR A 268 -7.69 -6.48 -15.10
C THR A 268 -7.79 -6.26 -13.59
N HIS A 269 -6.93 -6.90 -12.79
CA HIS A 269 -6.87 -6.79 -11.33
C HIS A 269 -5.94 -5.68 -10.84
N GLN A 270 -5.17 -5.03 -11.73
CA GLN A 270 -4.22 -4.00 -11.33
C GLN A 270 -4.94 -2.78 -10.77
N THR A 271 -4.63 -2.43 -9.54
CA THR A 271 -5.23 -1.30 -8.81
C THR A 271 -4.33 -0.07 -8.87
N PHE A 272 -3.06 -0.21 -8.54
CA PHE A 272 -2.07 0.86 -8.57
C PHE A 272 -0.77 0.41 -9.23
N GLN A 273 0.09 1.36 -9.48
CA GLN A 273 1.46 1.13 -9.94
C GLN A 273 2.45 2.10 -9.29
N GLY A 274 3.69 1.66 -9.21
CA GLY A 274 4.86 2.47 -8.94
C GLY A 274 5.96 2.13 -9.93
N ARG A 275 7.19 2.60 -9.67
CA ARG A 275 8.34 2.23 -10.47
C ARG A 275 8.69 0.77 -10.16
N ASN A 276 8.74 -0.06 -11.19
CA ASN A 276 9.12 -1.47 -11.14
C ASN A 276 8.24 -2.34 -10.22
N PHE A 277 7.01 -1.94 -9.96
CA PHE A 277 6.02 -2.81 -9.33
C PHE A 277 4.59 -2.41 -9.70
N VAL A 278 3.67 -3.35 -9.52
CA VAL A 278 2.24 -3.13 -9.58
C VAL A 278 1.57 -3.69 -8.33
N LEU A 279 0.47 -3.07 -7.93
CA LEU A 279 -0.41 -3.53 -6.87
C LEU A 279 -1.74 -3.91 -7.48
N CYS A 280 -2.20 -5.14 -7.19
CA CYS A 280 -3.44 -5.69 -7.71
C CYS A 280 -4.39 -6.04 -6.57
N SER A 281 -5.67 -6.01 -6.87
CA SER A 281 -6.75 -6.41 -5.95
C SER A 281 -7.53 -7.58 -6.53
N PHE A 282 -7.52 -8.71 -5.85
CA PHE A 282 -8.47 -9.80 -6.11
C PHE A 282 -9.66 -9.59 -5.21
N VAL A 283 -10.83 -9.44 -5.81
CA VAL A 283 -12.09 -9.14 -5.11
C VAL A 283 -13.17 -10.14 -5.47
N PRO A 284 -14.24 -10.28 -4.67
CA PRO A 284 -15.40 -11.05 -5.02
C PRO A 284 -15.95 -10.60 -6.38
N ARG A 285 -16.08 -11.55 -7.33
CA ARG A 285 -16.48 -11.25 -8.72
C ARG A 285 -17.07 -12.46 -9.40
N LEU A 286 -17.76 -12.23 -10.51
CA LEU A 286 -18.08 -13.30 -11.45
C LEU A 286 -16.82 -13.79 -12.15
N TYR A 287 -16.81 -15.06 -12.55
CA TYR A 287 -15.84 -15.58 -13.51
C TYR A 287 -16.23 -15.25 -14.94
N ASP A 288 -15.29 -15.44 -15.86
CA ASP A 288 -15.58 -15.38 -17.29
C ASP A 288 -16.68 -16.39 -17.63
N PHE A 289 -17.63 -15.97 -18.45
CA PHE A 289 -18.87 -16.71 -18.64
C PHE A 289 -19.02 -17.40 -19.99
N HIS A 290 -17.89 -17.68 -20.70
CA HIS A 290 -17.90 -18.60 -21.83
C HIS A 290 -18.34 -20.01 -21.36
N PRO A 291 -19.16 -20.75 -22.11
CA PRO A 291 -19.60 -22.11 -21.72
C PRO A 291 -18.45 -23.05 -21.36
N ASP A 292 -17.31 -22.92 -22.02
CA ASP A 292 -16.10 -23.71 -21.81
C ASP A 292 -15.03 -22.94 -21.00
N ALA A 293 -15.41 -21.90 -20.24
CA ALA A 293 -14.47 -21.15 -19.41
C ALA A 293 -13.86 -22.03 -18.32
N ILE A 294 -12.58 -21.80 -18.04
CA ILE A 294 -11.86 -22.37 -16.90
C ILE A 294 -11.70 -21.25 -15.87
N PRO A 295 -12.43 -21.29 -14.75
CA PRO A 295 -12.40 -20.23 -13.75
C PRO A 295 -11.07 -20.09 -13.01
N ALA A 296 -10.35 -21.20 -12.79
CA ALA A 296 -9.02 -21.17 -12.19
C ALA A 296 -8.02 -20.48 -13.13
N PRO A 297 -7.06 -19.71 -12.58
CA PRO A 297 -6.02 -19.12 -13.41
C PRO A 297 -5.17 -20.19 -14.08
N TYR A 298 -4.60 -19.88 -15.24
CA TYR A 298 -3.65 -20.78 -15.92
C TYR A 298 -2.28 -20.78 -15.23
N ASN A 299 -1.50 -21.83 -15.45
CA ASN A 299 -0.09 -21.83 -15.08
C ASN A 299 0.67 -20.80 -15.92
N HIS A 300 1.58 -20.07 -15.27
CA HIS A 300 2.37 -19.06 -15.94
C HIS A 300 3.76 -18.92 -15.29
N SER A 301 4.65 -18.25 -15.99
CA SER A 301 5.97 -17.88 -15.49
C SER A 301 6.15 -16.39 -15.71
N ASN A 302 6.16 -15.62 -14.64
CA ASN A 302 6.60 -14.23 -14.70
C ASN A 302 8.13 -14.24 -14.71
N VAL A 303 8.72 -14.29 -15.90
CA VAL A 303 10.18 -14.50 -16.04
C VAL A 303 11.02 -13.37 -15.46
N GLN A 304 10.42 -12.24 -15.11
CA GLN A 304 11.07 -11.05 -14.56
C GLN A 304 10.22 -10.39 -13.46
N SER A 305 9.40 -11.15 -12.75
CA SER A 305 8.56 -10.63 -11.69
C SER A 305 8.42 -11.62 -10.54
N ASP A 306 8.67 -11.15 -9.31
CA ASP A 306 8.25 -11.85 -8.11
C ASP A 306 6.80 -11.47 -7.81
N GLU A 307 5.95 -12.46 -7.59
CA GLU A 307 4.55 -12.32 -7.20
C GLU A 307 4.40 -12.55 -5.71
N VAL A 308 3.90 -11.55 -5.00
CA VAL A 308 3.57 -11.66 -3.57
C VAL A 308 2.08 -11.46 -3.39
N ILE A 309 1.41 -12.44 -2.79
CA ILE A 309 -0.04 -12.35 -2.51
C ILE A 309 -0.27 -12.39 -1.00
N TYR A 310 -0.93 -11.37 -0.47
CA TYR A 310 -1.47 -11.31 0.88
C TYR A 310 -2.95 -11.70 0.86
N TYR A 311 -3.30 -12.79 1.52
CA TYR A 311 -4.64 -13.37 1.53
C TYR A 311 -5.48 -12.77 2.67
N ALA A 312 -6.40 -11.87 2.34
CA ALA A 312 -7.20 -11.18 3.34
C ALA A 312 -8.43 -12.00 3.77
N GLU A 313 -9.33 -12.34 2.84
CA GLU A 313 -10.60 -13.00 3.15
C GLU A 313 -11.02 -13.95 2.02
N GLY A 314 -11.93 -14.88 2.33
CA GLY A 314 -12.61 -15.73 1.36
C GLY A 314 -11.97 -17.10 1.15
N ASN A 315 -12.45 -17.79 0.11
CA ASN A 315 -11.98 -19.13 -0.25
C ASN A 315 -11.02 -19.02 -1.45
N PHE A 316 -9.76 -19.28 -1.19
CA PHE A 316 -8.69 -19.22 -2.19
C PHE A 316 -8.64 -20.50 -3.02
N MET A 317 -9.55 -20.60 -4.00
CA MET A 317 -9.83 -21.78 -4.78
C MET A 317 -8.60 -22.42 -5.47
N SER A 318 -7.64 -21.60 -5.88
CA SER A 318 -6.43 -22.05 -6.58
C SER A 318 -5.32 -22.53 -5.64
N ARG A 319 -5.48 -22.39 -4.33
CA ARG A 319 -4.44 -22.67 -3.32
C ARG A 319 -4.95 -23.58 -2.23
N LYS A 320 -4.26 -24.69 -2.01
CA LYS A 320 -4.42 -25.55 -0.84
C LYS A 320 -3.44 -25.11 0.24
N SER A 321 -3.75 -25.29 1.50
CA SER A 321 -2.90 -24.95 2.65
C SER A 321 -2.61 -23.44 2.86
N ILE A 322 -3.37 -22.57 2.24
CA ILE A 322 -3.31 -21.12 2.45
C ILE A 322 -4.51 -20.68 3.28
N ASP A 323 -4.23 -20.00 4.36
CA ASP A 323 -5.19 -19.50 5.31
C ASP A 323 -5.28 -17.96 5.22
N ARG A 324 -6.30 -17.40 5.88
CA ARG A 324 -6.44 -15.96 6.10
C ARG A 324 -5.16 -15.38 6.75
N CYS A 325 -4.71 -14.23 6.29
CA CYS A 325 -3.47 -13.55 6.66
C CYS A 325 -2.18 -14.20 6.13
N ASP A 326 -2.20 -15.31 5.43
CA ASP A 326 -0.99 -15.86 4.83
C ASP A 326 -0.45 -14.94 3.73
N ILE A 327 0.83 -15.08 3.46
CA ILE A 327 1.50 -14.48 2.30
C ILE A 327 2.13 -15.59 1.48
N THR A 328 2.01 -15.53 0.15
CA THR A 328 2.81 -16.38 -0.75
C THR A 328 3.81 -15.54 -1.51
N LEU A 329 4.95 -16.15 -1.82
CA LEU A 329 5.96 -15.63 -2.74
C LEU A 329 6.19 -16.66 -3.86
N HIS A 330 5.89 -16.25 -5.07
CA HIS A 330 6.20 -17.00 -6.30
C HIS A 330 7.35 -16.27 -7.01
N PRO A 331 8.59 -16.79 -6.90
CA PRO A 331 9.76 -16.13 -7.42
C PRO A 331 9.76 -16.07 -8.93
N PHE A 332 10.39 -15.04 -9.45
CA PHE A 332 10.55 -14.81 -10.86
C PHE A 332 11.24 -16.00 -11.57
N GLY A 333 10.82 -16.26 -12.80
CA GLY A 333 11.38 -17.34 -13.63
C GLY A 333 10.87 -18.73 -13.29
N LEU A 334 10.14 -18.95 -12.23
CA LEU A 334 9.56 -20.23 -11.86
C LEU A 334 8.09 -20.32 -12.30
N PRO A 335 7.68 -21.43 -13.00
CA PRO A 335 6.28 -21.67 -13.29
C PRO A 335 5.46 -21.87 -12.02
N HIS A 336 4.31 -21.22 -11.96
CA HIS A 336 3.33 -21.40 -10.88
C HIS A 336 1.90 -21.25 -11.42
N GLY A 337 0.92 -21.63 -10.61
CA GLY A 337 -0.49 -21.63 -11.01
C GLY A 337 -1.34 -22.43 -10.04
N PRO A 338 -2.53 -22.90 -10.45
CA PRO A 338 -3.39 -23.72 -9.64
C PRO A 338 -2.67 -24.97 -9.14
N GLN A 339 -2.93 -25.36 -7.91
CA GLN A 339 -2.47 -26.62 -7.38
C GLN A 339 -3.26 -27.81 -7.99
N PRO A 340 -2.73 -29.04 -7.97
CA PRO A 340 -3.35 -30.20 -8.60
C PRO A 340 -4.81 -30.37 -8.25
N GLY A 341 -5.69 -30.58 -9.25
CA GLY A 341 -7.13 -30.73 -9.12
C GLY A 341 -7.92 -29.42 -8.92
N ALA A 342 -7.25 -28.25 -8.74
CA ALA A 342 -7.94 -26.99 -8.55
C ALA A 342 -8.58 -26.46 -9.85
N THR A 343 -7.96 -26.73 -11.00
CA THR A 343 -8.50 -26.37 -12.31
C THR A 343 -9.82 -27.10 -12.57
N GLU A 344 -9.82 -28.42 -12.43
CA GLU A 344 -11.00 -29.29 -12.63
C GLU A 344 -12.11 -28.94 -11.64
N ALA A 345 -11.76 -28.72 -10.37
CA ALA A 345 -12.72 -28.30 -9.32
C ALA A 345 -13.31 -26.91 -9.53
N SER A 346 -12.73 -26.10 -10.40
CA SER A 346 -13.21 -24.78 -10.72
C SER A 346 -14.30 -24.79 -11.82
N ILE A 347 -14.29 -25.80 -12.69
CA ILE A 347 -15.20 -25.87 -13.83
C ILE A 347 -16.65 -25.84 -13.37
N GLY A 348 -17.45 -24.97 -13.98
CA GLY A 348 -18.84 -24.76 -13.65
C GLY A 348 -19.10 -23.78 -12.49
N LYS A 349 -18.07 -23.28 -11.81
CA LYS A 349 -18.23 -22.19 -10.85
C LYS A 349 -18.46 -20.87 -11.58
N THR A 350 -19.32 -20.04 -11.03
CA THR A 350 -19.74 -18.78 -11.66
C THR A 350 -19.15 -17.55 -11.01
N ARG A 351 -18.63 -17.68 -9.75
CA ARG A 351 -18.08 -16.56 -8.99
C ARG A 351 -17.00 -17.02 -7.99
N THR A 352 -16.21 -16.07 -7.56
CA THR A 352 -15.30 -16.19 -6.42
C THR A 352 -15.65 -15.18 -5.34
N ASP A 353 -15.37 -15.52 -4.10
CA ASP A 353 -15.47 -14.64 -2.93
C ASP A 353 -14.10 -14.31 -2.33
N GLU A 354 -13.02 -14.58 -3.05
CA GLU A 354 -11.66 -14.25 -2.61
C GLU A 354 -11.45 -12.75 -2.46
N LEU A 355 -10.68 -12.38 -1.43
CA LEU A 355 -10.19 -11.02 -1.22
C LEU A 355 -8.69 -11.11 -0.90
N ALA A 356 -7.88 -10.58 -1.80
CA ALA A 356 -6.43 -10.60 -1.65
C ALA A 356 -5.76 -9.36 -2.27
N VAL A 357 -4.61 -9.00 -1.72
CA VAL A 357 -3.75 -7.95 -2.24
C VAL A 357 -2.50 -8.59 -2.83
N MET A 358 -2.22 -8.33 -4.09
CA MET A 358 -1.03 -8.84 -4.77
C MET A 358 -0.07 -7.70 -5.13
N VAL A 359 1.21 -7.97 -5.00
CA VAL A 359 2.28 -7.08 -5.44
C VAL A 359 3.21 -7.87 -6.36
N ASP A 360 3.29 -7.45 -7.62
CA ASP A 360 4.29 -7.94 -8.57
C ASP A 360 5.44 -6.96 -8.62
N THR A 361 6.66 -7.45 -8.42
CA THR A 361 7.89 -6.64 -8.49
C THR A 361 8.75 -7.08 -9.67
N PHE A 362 9.35 -6.12 -10.38
CA PHE A 362 10.15 -6.41 -11.58
C PHE A 362 11.64 -6.58 -11.29
N HIS A 363 12.00 -6.68 -10.01
CA HIS A 363 13.31 -7.11 -9.51
C HIS A 363 13.11 -8.11 -8.37
N PRO A 364 14.01 -9.09 -8.20
CA PRO A 364 13.89 -10.10 -7.16
C PRO A 364 13.83 -9.52 -5.76
N LEU A 365 13.01 -10.10 -4.90
CA LEU A 365 12.90 -9.76 -3.50
C LEU A 365 13.94 -10.52 -2.67
N ASN A 366 14.47 -9.84 -1.66
CA ASN A 366 15.23 -10.44 -0.58
C ASN A 366 14.30 -10.64 0.62
N LEU A 367 14.59 -11.65 1.45
CA LEU A 367 13.84 -11.96 2.66
C LEU A 367 14.59 -11.50 3.91
N THR A 368 13.83 -11.12 4.93
CA THR A 368 14.37 -10.88 6.27
C THR A 368 14.34 -12.14 7.12
N ALA A 369 15.02 -12.15 8.25
CA ALA A 369 14.93 -13.23 9.23
C ALA A 369 13.48 -13.43 9.73
N ASP A 370 12.76 -12.33 9.97
CA ASP A 370 11.34 -12.37 10.36
C ASP A 370 10.47 -13.14 9.36
N ALA A 371 10.73 -12.99 8.06
CA ALA A 371 10.01 -13.75 7.04
C ALA A 371 10.31 -15.25 7.13
N LEU A 372 11.58 -15.62 7.31
CA LEU A 372 11.97 -17.02 7.39
C LEU A 372 11.39 -17.74 8.64
N GLU A 373 11.25 -17.02 9.76
CA GLU A 373 10.59 -17.55 10.96
C GLU A 373 9.10 -17.87 10.73
N LEU A 374 8.47 -17.18 9.80
CA LEU A 374 7.05 -17.35 9.45
C LEU A 374 6.84 -18.35 8.31
N GLU A 375 7.90 -18.87 7.68
CA GLU A 375 7.78 -19.75 6.51
C GLU A 375 7.04 -21.05 6.84
N LYS A 376 6.04 -21.38 6.02
CA LYS A 376 5.34 -22.66 6.06
C LYS A 376 6.20 -23.72 5.38
N PRO A 377 6.63 -24.78 6.08
CA PRO A 377 7.40 -25.85 5.44
C PRO A 377 6.56 -26.60 4.42
N GLY A 378 7.20 -27.08 3.34
CA GLY A 378 6.56 -27.95 2.36
C GLY A 378 5.58 -27.26 1.39
N TYR A 379 5.49 -25.92 1.36
CA TYR A 379 4.61 -25.24 0.41
C TYR A 379 4.93 -25.60 -1.05
N GLN A 380 6.21 -25.66 -1.41
CA GLN A 380 6.65 -26.08 -2.75
C GLN A 380 6.13 -27.48 -3.11
N ASP A 381 6.03 -28.40 -2.15
CA ASP A 381 5.66 -29.79 -2.39
C ASP A 381 4.15 -29.95 -2.65
N THR A 382 3.35 -28.91 -2.43
CA THR A 382 1.90 -28.96 -2.68
C THR A 382 1.53 -29.17 -4.15
N TRP A 383 2.44 -28.85 -5.09
CA TRP A 383 2.28 -29.16 -6.52
C TRP A 383 2.65 -30.61 -6.87
N MET A 384 3.28 -31.36 -5.96
CA MET A 384 3.61 -32.78 -6.13
C MET A 384 2.49 -33.70 -5.64
N ALA A 385 1.38 -33.15 -5.15
CA ALA A 385 0.22 -33.93 -4.76
C ALA A 385 -0.36 -34.66 -5.98
N ASP A 386 -0.87 -35.89 -5.78
CA ASP A 386 -1.49 -36.69 -6.84
C ASP A 386 -2.68 -35.91 -7.42
N ASP A 387 -2.65 -35.66 -8.71
CA ASP A 387 -3.69 -34.97 -9.49
C ASP A 387 -4.82 -35.91 -9.93
N GLY A 388 -4.73 -37.21 -9.57
CA GLY A 388 -5.69 -38.23 -9.96
C GLY A 388 -5.49 -38.74 -11.41
N GLU A 389 -4.53 -38.19 -12.16
CA GLU A 389 -4.05 -38.79 -13.37
C GLU A 389 -3.13 -39.97 -13.00
N GLY A 390 -3.66 -41.17 -13.08
CA GLY A 390 -2.90 -42.39 -12.78
C GLY A 390 -1.56 -42.38 -13.47
N SER A 391 -0.51 -42.76 -12.72
CA SER A 391 0.86 -42.82 -13.16
C SER A 391 0.98 -43.51 -14.54
N PHE A 392 1.22 -42.76 -15.58
CA PHE A 392 1.58 -43.30 -16.91
C PHE A 392 3.04 -43.77 -17.01
N PHE A 393 3.76 -43.78 -15.90
CA PHE A 393 5.09 -44.36 -15.83
C PHE A 393 5.00 -45.77 -15.26
N THR A 394 4.47 -46.72 -16.05
CA THR A 394 4.92 -48.11 -15.95
C THR A 394 6.30 -48.16 -16.57
N ALA A 395 7.29 -48.48 -15.76
CA ALA A 395 8.65 -48.77 -16.19
C ALA A 395 8.66 -49.73 -17.39
N GLY A 396 9.23 -49.30 -18.51
CA GLY A 396 9.68 -50.13 -19.58
C GLY A 396 11.19 -50.31 -19.46
#